data_c3952755e7fe10111dd7bb0a6de9972f
#
_entry.id   c3952755e7fe10111dd7bb0a6de9972f
#
_cell.length_a   1.000
_cell.length_b   1.000
_cell.length_c   1.000
_cell.angle_alpha   90.00
_cell.angle_beta   90.00
_cell.angle_gamma   90.00
#
_symmetry.space_group_name_H-M   'P 1'
#
loop_
_entity.id
_entity.type
_entity.pdbx_description
1 polymer ?
#
loop_
_entity_poly.entity_id
_entity_poly.type
_entity_poly.pdbx_seq_one_letter_code
_entity_poly.pdbx_strand_id
1 'polypeptide(L)'
;MKVLISGYYGFYNIGDEAILKSIIEALRNEDPNIDIVVLSNDVEYTKNTYKVNAINRWKLNEIYKELLKCDGLISGGGSLFQDVTSSRSILYYTGIIWLAKLAKKPIFIYAQGVGPIEKKNNRKIVGRFFNKVDYITLRDKESKVLLNSIGVRKDIDIVPDPVMGFNIENYEFELPKYYINDDYITVSIRDWKK
;
A
#
# COMPACT_ATOMS: atom_id res chain seq x y z
N MET A 1 8.85 6.81 -16.96
CA MET A 1 9.14 6.83 -15.52
C MET A 1 9.09 5.41 -14.96
N LYS A 2 9.93 5.09 -13.95
CA LYS A 2 9.94 3.77 -13.30
C LYS A 2 9.70 3.90 -11.80
N VAL A 3 8.73 3.16 -11.24
CA VAL A 3 8.38 3.24 -9.82
C VAL A 3 8.40 1.87 -9.14
N LEU A 4 8.83 1.84 -7.88
CA LEU A 4 8.72 0.67 -7.01
C LEU A 4 7.52 0.84 -6.08
N ILE A 5 6.64 -0.16 -6.04
CA ILE A 5 5.46 -0.15 -5.15
C ILE A 5 5.67 -1.16 -4.03
N SER A 6 5.51 -0.71 -2.79
CA SER A 6 5.57 -1.52 -1.57
C SER A 6 4.22 -1.55 -0.86
N GLY A 7 3.74 -2.74 -0.53
CA GLY A 7 2.49 -2.97 0.18
C GLY A 7 2.38 -4.41 0.69
N TYR A 8 1.19 -4.85 1.05
CA TYR A 8 0.93 -6.23 1.49
C TYR A 8 0.42 -7.08 0.32
N TYR A 9 1.28 -7.27 -0.69
CA TYR A 9 0.91 -7.87 -1.98
C TYR A 9 1.46 -9.28 -2.16
N GLY A 10 0.73 -10.10 -2.94
CA GLY A 10 1.04 -11.51 -3.16
C GLY A 10 0.73 -12.40 -1.97
N PHE A 11 -0.20 -12.00 -1.12
CA PHE A 11 -0.74 -12.81 0.00
C PHE A 11 -2.21 -13.21 -0.20
N TYR A 12 -2.76 -12.92 -1.37
CA TYR A 12 -4.15 -13.24 -1.73
C TYR A 12 -5.19 -12.56 -0.82
N ASN A 13 -4.83 -11.42 -0.21
CA ASN A 13 -5.79 -10.60 0.51
C ASN A 13 -6.52 -9.71 -0.49
N ILE A 14 -7.81 -9.98 -0.70
CA ILE A 14 -8.62 -9.31 -1.73
C ILE A 14 -8.57 -7.78 -1.60
N GLY A 15 -8.60 -7.23 -0.36
CA GLY A 15 -8.54 -5.79 -0.13
C GLY A 15 -7.21 -5.18 -0.58
N ASP A 16 -6.08 -5.79 -0.17
CA ASP A 16 -4.76 -5.30 -0.55
C ASP A 16 -4.50 -5.48 -2.05
N GLU A 17 -4.99 -6.58 -2.64
CA GLU A 17 -4.88 -6.83 -4.08
C GLU A 17 -5.73 -5.83 -4.90
N ALA A 18 -6.93 -5.47 -4.43
CA ALA A 18 -7.76 -4.44 -5.05
C ALA A 18 -7.08 -3.06 -4.98
N ILE A 19 -6.48 -2.72 -3.85
CA ILE A 19 -5.68 -1.49 -3.69
C ILE A 19 -4.53 -1.46 -4.68
N LEU A 20 -3.75 -2.55 -4.80
CA LEU A 20 -2.66 -2.63 -5.76
C LEU A 20 -3.14 -2.39 -7.19
N LYS A 21 -4.23 -3.04 -7.57
CA LYS A 21 -4.83 -2.90 -8.90
C LYS A 21 -5.23 -1.45 -9.17
N SER A 22 -5.92 -0.81 -8.22
CA SER A 22 -6.33 0.60 -8.33
C SER A 22 -5.14 1.55 -8.47
N ILE A 23 -4.05 1.32 -7.73
CA ILE A 23 -2.82 2.11 -7.86
C ILE A 23 -2.20 1.94 -9.25
N ILE A 24 -2.11 0.71 -9.75
CA ILE A 24 -1.54 0.43 -11.08
C ILE A 24 -2.37 1.10 -12.18
N GLU A 25 -3.70 1.03 -12.09
CA GLU A 25 -4.60 1.66 -13.06
C GLU A 25 -4.48 3.19 -13.03
N ALA A 26 -4.48 3.79 -11.84
CA ALA A 26 -4.28 5.23 -11.69
C ALA A 26 -2.95 5.70 -12.30
N LEU A 27 -1.86 4.97 -12.04
CA LEU A 27 -0.55 5.28 -12.60
C LEU A 27 -0.52 5.16 -14.14
N ARG A 28 -1.15 4.13 -14.70
CA ARG A 28 -1.21 3.91 -16.15
C ARG A 28 -2.12 4.91 -16.85
N ASN A 29 -3.15 5.42 -16.19
CA ASN A 29 -4.00 6.48 -16.72
C ASN A 29 -3.23 7.80 -16.86
N GLU A 30 -2.30 8.09 -15.94
CA GLU A 30 -1.44 9.28 -15.99
C GLU A 30 -0.25 9.11 -16.98
N ASP A 31 0.38 7.94 -16.97
CA ASP A 31 1.49 7.61 -17.87
C ASP A 31 1.34 6.15 -18.36
N PRO A 32 0.78 5.94 -19.58
CA PRO A 32 0.62 4.59 -20.14
C PRO A 32 1.93 3.80 -20.29
N ASN A 33 3.08 4.48 -20.33
CA ASN A 33 4.40 3.88 -20.48
C ASN A 33 5.16 3.72 -19.16
N ILE A 34 4.50 3.92 -18.02
CA ILE A 34 5.14 3.79 -16.71
C ILE A 34 5.63 2.35 -16.46
N ASP A 35 6.89 2.21 -16.10
CA ASP A 35 7.46 0.91 -15.66
C ASP A 35 7.20 0.72 -14.17
N ILE A 36 6.39 -0.28 -13.84
CA ILE A 36 5.96 -0.56 -12.47
C ILE A 36 6.63 -1.84 -11.99
N VAL A 37 7.27 -1.76 -10.83
CA VAL A 37 7.82 -2.90 -10.10
C VAL A 37 7.14 -3.03 -8.75
N VAL A 38 6.62 -4.21 -8.43
CA VAL A 38 5.88 -4.47 -7.19
C VAL A 38 6.71 -5.37 -6.27
N LEU A 39 6.81 -5.00 -4.98
CA LEU A 39 7.31 -5.89 -3.94
C LEU A 39 6.23 -6.90 -3.58
N SER A 40 6.43 -8.16 -3.92
CA SER A 40 5.43 -9.21 -3.75
C SER A 40 5.96 -10.41 -2.97
N ASN A 41 5.06 -11.07 -2.25
CA ASN A 41 5.32 -12.38 -1.66
C ASN A 41 5.23 -13.50 -2.71
N ASP A 42 4.29 -13.40 -3.64
CA ASP A 42 4.18 -14.28 -4.81
C ASP A 42 4.44 -13.47 -6.08
N VAL A 43 5.69 -13.57 -6.56
CA VAL A 43 6.18 -12.80 -7.71
C VAL A 43 5.46 -13.18 -8.99
N GLU A 44 5.26 -14.47 -9.23
CA GLU A 44 4.67 -14.96 -10.48
C GLU A 44 3.17 -14.64 -10.54
N TYR A 45 2.46 -14.81 -9.43
CA TYR A 45 1.07 -14.37 -9.33
C TYR A 45 0.92 -12.89 -9.67
N THR A 46 1.73 -12.04 -9.03
CA THR A 46 1.66 -10.58 -9.22
C THR A 46 1.97 -10.17 -10.67
N LYS A 47 3.00 -10.74 -11.28
CA LYS A 47 3.34 -10.49 -12.70
C LYS A 47 2.20 -10.88 -13.63
N ASN A 48 1.68 -12.08 -13.44
CA ASN A 48 0.66 -12.64 -14.33
C ASN A 48 -0.68 -11.93 -14.19
N THR A 49 -1.07 -11.56 -12.97
CA THR A 49 -2.35 -10.92 -12.68
C THR A 49 -2.37 -9.46 -13.14
N TYR A 50 -1.32 -8.69 -12.80
CA TYR A 50 -1.33 -7.24 -13.02
C TYR A 50 -0.53 -6.78 -14.24
N LYS A 51 0.16 -7.69 -14.92
CA LYS A 51 1.03 -7.39 -16.09
C LYS A 51 2.04 -6.30 -15.77
N VAL A 52 2.72 -6.44 -14.62
CA VAL A 52 3.79 -5.57 -14.12
C VAL A 52 5.02 -6.39 -13.78
N ASN A 53 6.15 -5.73 -13.59
CA ASN A 53 7.31 -6.37 -12.99
C ASN A 53 7.09 -6.59 -11.50
N ALA A 54 7.64 -7.67 -10.94
CA ALA A 54 7.59 -7.92 -9.51
C ALA A 54 8.89 -8.56 -9.03
N ILE A 55 9.26 -8.26 -7.79
CA ILE A 55 10.41 -8.85 -7.11
C ILE A 55 10.02 -9.34 -5.71
N ASN A 56 10.77 -10.30 -5.20
CA ASN A 56 10.48 -10.89 -3.90
C ASN A 56 10.73 -9.87 -2.79
N ARG A 57 9.70 -9.60 -1.99
CA ARG A 57 9.70 -8.62 -0.90
C ARG A 57 10.67 -8.91 0.24
N TRP A 58 11.18 -10.14 0.35
CA TRP A 58 12.09 -10.54 1.41
C TRP A 58 13.58 -10.42 1.02
N LYS A 59 13.86 -10.18 -0.27
CA LYS A 59 15.22 -10.08 -0.80
C LYS A 59 15.73 -8.63 -0.80
N LEU A 60 16.11 -8.12 0.37
CA LEU A 60 16.49 -6.71 0.57
C LEU A 60 17.59 -6.23 -0.38
N ASN A 61 18.55 -7.09 -0.73
CA ASN A 61 19.61 -6.74 -1.69
C ASN A 61 19.07 -6.52 -3.12
N GLU A 62 18.07 -7.33 -3.54
CA GLU A 62 17.41 -7.16 -4.84
C GLU A 62 16.56 -5.89 -4.83
N ILE A 63 15.85 -5.63 -3.73
CA ILE A 63 15.04 -4.41 -3.53
C ILE A 63 15.93 -3.17 -3.65
N TYR A 64 17.08 -3.15 -2.97
CA TYR A 64 17.99 -2.00 -3.04
C TYR A 64 18.55 -1.77 -4.45
N LYS A 65 18.97 -2.85 -5.14
CA LYS A 65 19.43 -2.78 -6.54
C LYS A 65 18.34 -2.25 -7.48
N GLU A 66 17.09 -2.64 -7.22
CA GLU A 66 15.96 -2.18 -8.04
C GLU A 66 15.60 -0.72 -7.74
N LEU A 67 15.63 -0.31 -6.46
CA LEU A 67 15.45 1.09 -6.06
C LEU A 67 16.46 2.02 -6.75
N LEU A 68 17.69 1.61 -6.93
CA LEU A 68 18.70 2.41 -7.65
C LEU A 68 18.29 2.72 -9.09
N LYS A 69 17.50 1.84 -9.73
CA LYS A 69 17.01 1.99 -11.12
C LYS A 69 15.66 2.71 -11.21
N CYS A 70 14.93 2.81 -10.11
CA CYS A 70 13.62 3.47 -10.05
C CYS A 70 13.77 4.98 -9.87
N ASP A 71 12.74 5.71 -10.28
CA ASP A 71 12.61 7.15 -10.05
C ASP A 71 12.02 7.47 -8.67
N GLY A 72 11.30 6.53 -8.05
CA GLY A 72 10.70 6.71 -6.73
C GLY A 72 10.14 5.43 -6.11
N LEU A 73 9.79 5.53 -4.82
CA LEU A 73 9.09 4.52 -4.04
C LEU A 73 7.67 5.01 -3.74
N ILE A 74 6.67 4.20 -4.03
CA ILE A 74 5.30 4.36 -3.56
C ILE A 74 5.07 3.33 -2.44
N SER A 75 4.82 3.80 -1.22
CA SER A 75 4.31 2.97 -0.14
C SER A 75 2.79 3.01 -0.22
N GLY A 76 2.23 1.99 -0.86
CA GLY A 76 0.84 2.01 -1.29
C GLY A 76 -0.11 1.42 -0.28
N GLY A 77 -1.26 2.04 -0.12
CA GLY A 77 -2.53 1.61 0.46
C GLY A 77 -2.54 0.62 1.63
N GLY A 78 -3.73 0.36 2.13
CA GLY A 78 -3.93 -0.57 3.23
C GLY A 78 -3.53 0.01 4.60
N SER A 79 -3.46 -0.84 5.63
CA SER A 79 -3.04 -0.46 7.00
C SER A 79 -1.70 -1.10 7.34
N LEU A 80 -0.62 -0.60 6.74
CA LEU A 80 0.71 -1.20 6.83
C LEU A 80 1.44 -0.88 8.15
N PHE A 81 1.17 0.30 8.72
CA PHE A 81 1.83 0.81 9.93
C PHE A 81 0.92 0.64 11.15
N GLN A 82 0.81 -0.60 11.61
CA GLN A 82 0.08 -0.98 12.82
C GLN A 82 0.85 -2.07 13.57
N ASP A 83 0.68 -2.18 14.90
CA ASP A 83 1.40 -3.17 15.72
C ASP A 83 0.51 -4.09 16.56
N VAL A 84 -0.80 -4.07 16.31
CA VAL A 84 -1.77 -4.95 16.98
C VAL A 84 -1.50 -6.41 16.64
N THR A 85 -1.23 -6.71 15.38
CA THR A 85 -0.94 -8.08 14.95
C THR A 85 0.54 -8.42 15.07
N SER A 86 1.44 -7.52 14.70
CA SER A 86 2.88 -7.71 14.79
C SER A 86 3.68 -6.42 14.65
N SER A 87 4.63 -6.20 15.54
CA SER A 87 5.63 -5.11 15.38
C SER A 87 6.57 -5.32 14.18
N ARG A 88 6.65 -6.54 13.62
CA ARG A 88 7.50 -6.84 12.47
C ARG A 88 7.07 -6.09 11.22
N SER A 89 5.76 -5.81 11.07
CA SER A 89 5.23 -5.04 9.94
C SER A 89 5.83 -3.63 9.90
N ILE A 90 5.83 -2.92 11.03
CA ILE A 90 6.40 -1.57 11.13
C ILE A 90 7.89 -1.59 10.79
N LEU A 91 8.65 -2.55 11.32
CA LEU A 91 10.08 -2.66 11.03
C LEU A 91 10.35 -2.95 9.56
N TYR A 92 9.54 -3.80 8.94
CA TYR A 92 9.66 -4.10 7.52
C TYR A 92 9.41 -2.85 6.66
N TYR A 93 8.26 -2.19 6.80
CA TYR A 93 7.92 -1.06 5.95
C TYR A 93 8.81 0.17 6.20
N THR A 94 9.20 0.43 7.44
CA THR A 94 10.21 1.47 7.72
C THR A 94 11.59 1.11 7.17
N GLY A 95 11.93 -0.18 7.11
CA GLY A 95 13.14 -0.67 6.44
C GLY A 95 13.14 -0.40 4.94
N ILE A 96 12.00 -0.60 4.26
CA ILE A 96 11.86 -0.27 2.83
C ILE A 96 12.01 1.25 2.61
N ILE A 97 11.38 2.08 3.45
CA ILE A 97 11.56 3.54 3.42
C ILE A 97 13.03 3.91 3.60
N TRP A 98 13.72 3.25 4.54
CA TRP A 98 15.15 3.48 4.78
C TRP A 98 16.01 3.13 3.54
N LEU A 99 15.75 2.00 2.90
CA LEU A 99 16.45 1.60 1.66
C LEU A 99 16.23 2.62 0.53
N ALA A 100 15.01 3.14 0.38
CA ALA A 100 14.73 4.16 -0.62
C ALA A 100 15.48 5.48 -0.32
N LYS A 101 15.54 5.89 0.95
CA LYS A 101 16.37 7.06 1.35
C LYS A 101 17.85 6.83 1.13
N LEU A 102 18.36 5.63 1.40
CA LEU A 102 19.75 5.27 1.10
C LEU A 102 20.05 5.34 -0.42
N ALA A 103 19.08 4.90 -1.24
CA ALA A 103 19.13 5.04 -2.69
C ALA A 103 18.86 6.47 -3.20
N LYS A 104 18.60 7.43 -2.30
CA LYS A 104 18.30 8.85 -2.59
C LYS A 104 17.05 9.01 -3.49
N LYS A 105 16.05 8.15 -3.32
CA LYS A 105 14.83 8.19 -4.10
C LYS A 105 13.70 8.91 -3.34
N PRO A 106 12.87 9.70 -4.04
CA PRO A 106 11.66 10.27 -3.45
C PRO A 106 10.71 9.15 -3.00
N ILE A 107 9.96 9.41 -1.92
CA ILE A 107 9.06 8.46 -1.30
C ILE A 107 7.69 9.09 -1.15
N PHE A 108 6.70 8.41 -1.70
CA PHE A 108 5.31 8.76 -1.58
C PHE A 108 4.56 7.73 -0.73
N ILE A 109 4.02 8.16 0.41
CA ILE A 109 3.05 7.40 1.19
C ILE A 109 1.67 7.66 0.59
N TYR A 110 1.06 6.65 -0.01
CA TYR A 110 -0.14 6.83 -0.82
C TYR A 110 -1.37 6.22 -0.16
N ALA A 111 -2.33 7.08 0.20
CA ALA A 111 -3.67 6.74 0.72
C ALA A 111 -3.64 5.66 1.81
N GLN A 112 -2.70 5.76 2.75
CA GLN A 112 -2.55 4.76 3.82
C GLN A 112 -3.46 5.00 5.01
N GLY A 113 -3.93 3.91 5.63
CA GLY A 113 -4.36 3.90 7.01
C GLY A 113 -3.16 3.63 7.94
N VAL A 114 -3.07 4.35 9.04
CA VAL A 114 -2.00 4.22 10.03
C VAL A 114 -2.57 3.97 11.41
N GLY A 115 -2.10 2.91 12.04
CA GLY A 115 -2.49 2.55 13.39
C GLY A 115 -3.51 1.42 13.49
N PRO A 116 -3.87 1.05 14.73
CA PRO A 116 -3.28 1.57 15.96
C PRO A 116 -1.81 1.20 16.13
N ILE A 117 -1.05 2.10 16.78
CA ILE A 117 0.35 1.86 17.18
C ILE A 117 0.43 2.02 18.70
N GLU A 118 0.53 0.90 19.42
CA GLU A 118 0.48 0.90 20.87
C GLU A 118 1.86 1.07 21.50
N LYS A 119 2.89 0.47 20.90
CA LYS A 119 4.25 0.45 21.45
C LYS A 119 4.96 1.78 21.26
N LYS A 120 5.45 2.38 22.36
CA LYS A 120 6.17 3.66 22.35
C LYS A 120 7.36 3.67 21.37
N ASN A 121 8.10 2.57 21.27
CA ASN A 121 9.23 2.48 20.33
C ASN A 121 8.78 2.51 18.87
N ASN A 122 7.66 1.82 18.55
CA ASN A 122 7.10 1.84 17.20
C ASN A 122 6.60 3.23 16.83
N ARG A 123 5.95 3.96 17.74
CA ARG A 123 5.56 5.37 17.56
C ARG A 123 6.76 6.25 17.21
N LYS A 124 7.87 6.12 17.95
CA LYS A 124 9.10 6.87 17.67
C LYS A 124 9.69 6.52 16.30
N ILE A 125 9.71 5.24 15.92
CA ILE A 125 10.21 4.77 14.63
C ILE A 125 9.36 5.36 13.50
N VAL A 126 8.04 5.17 13.55
CA VAL A 126 7.12 5.67 12.52
C VAL A 126 7.23 7.19 12.40
N GLY A 127 7.16 7.93 13.52
CA GLY A 127 7.30 9.39 13.52
C GLY A 127 8.61 9.86 12.87
N ARG A 128 9.73 9.19 13.17
CA ARG A 128 11.04 9.51 12.57
C ARG A 128 11.07 9.27 11.06
N PHE A 129 10.49 8.14 10.58
CA PHE A 129 10.54 7.78 9.17
C PHE A 129 9.54 8.59 8.34
N PHE A 130 8.34 8.85 8.85
CA PHE A 130 7.35 9.69 8.16
C PHE A 130 7.82 11.14 8.00
N ASN A 131 8.62 11.68 8.91
CA ASN A 131 9.26 12.99 8.72
C ASN A 131 10.33 13.01 7.62
N LYS A 132 10.77 11.85 7.12
CA LYS A 132 11.78 11.73 6.07
C LYS A 132 11.21 11.44 4.68
N VAL A 133 9.93 11.11 4.57
CA VAL A 133 9.27 10.89 3.27
C VAL A 133 8.98 12.23 2.59
N ASP A 134 8.71 12.20 1.29
CA ASP A 134 8.57 13.42 0.52
C ASP A 134 7.10 13.85 0.44
N TYR A 135 6.17 12.90 0.28
CA TYR A 135 4.73 13.16 0.19
C TYR A 135 3.96 12.16 1.05
N ILE A 136 2.88 12.63 1.69
CA ILE A 136 2.01 11.80 2.53
C ILE A 136 0.55 12.07 2.20
N THR A 137 -0.14 11.03 1.74
CA THR A 137 -1.59 11.01 1.71
C THR A 137 -2.11 9.87 2.59
N LEU A 138 -3.19 10.12 3.32
CA LEU A 138 -3.85 9.16 4.19
C LEU A 138 -5.32 9.04 3.81
N ARG A 139 -5.93 7.88 4.06
CA ARG A 139 -7.33 7.66 3.72
C ARG A 139 -8.32 8.05 4.81
N ASP A 140 -7.84 8.38 6.01
CA ASP A 140 -8.70 8.72 7.15
C ASP A 140 -8.06 9.77 8.07
N LYS A 141 -8.93 10.49 8.79
CA LYS A 141 -8.53 11.55 9.71
C LYS A 141 -7.87 11.01 10.98
N GLU A 142 -8.25 9.84 11.43
CA GLU A 142 -7.72 9.17 12.62
C GLU A 142 -6.23 8.87 12.44
N SER A 143 -5.83 8.37 11.28
CA SER A 143 -4.43 8.18 10.91
C SER A 143 -3.63 9.48 10.96
N LYS A 144 -4.20 10.60 10.48
CA LYS A 144 -3.56 11.92 10.53
C LYS A 144 -3.39 12.40 11.98
N VAL A 145 -4.42 12.27 12.80
CA VAL A 145 -4.36 12.61 14.24
C VAL A 145 -3.26 11.79 14.93
N LEU A 146 -3.21 10.48 14.65
CA LEU A 146 -2.18 9.61 15.22
C LEU A 146 -0.77 10.06 14.81
N LEU A 147 -0.52 10.29 13.50
CA LEU A 147 0.79 10.71 13.02
C LEU A 147 1.22 12.04 13.63
N ASN A 148 0.33 13.02 13.74
CA ASN A 148 0.61 14.29 14.41
C ASN A 148 0.96 14.07 15.88
N SER A 149 0.24 13.20 16.58
CA SER A 149 0.47 12.89 18.01
C SER A 149 1.82 12.24 18.28
N ILE A 150 2.41 11.57 17.29
CA ILE A 150 3.73 10.94 17.39
C ILE A 150 4.86 11.79 16.79
N GLY A 151 4.57 13.05 16.48
CA GLY A 151 5.55 14.06 16.08
C GLY A 151 5.86 14.12 14.58
N VAL A 152 4.97 13.66 13.72
CA VAL A 152 5.05 13.92 12.27
C VAL A 152 4.64 15.38 12.03
N ARG A 153 5.50 16.12 11.32
CA ARG A 153 5.33 17.55 11.01
C ARG A 153 5.24 17.85 9.52
N LYS A 154 5.14 16.81 8.70
CA LYS A 154 4.95 16.92 7.27
C LYS A 154 3.50 17.27 6.97
N ASP A 155 3.29 17.95 5.84
CA ASP A 155 1.95 18.13 5.31
C ASP A 155 1.35 16.76 4.96
N ILE A 156 0.09 16.60 5.34
CA ILE A 156 -0.65 15.34 5.15
C ILE A 156 -2.00 15.68 4.54
N ASP A 157 -2.24 15.15 3.35
CA ASP A 157 -3.52 15.26 2.67
C ASP A 157 -4.40 14.05 2.98
N ILE A 158 -5.70 14.27 3.12
CA ILE A 158 -6.68 13.19 3.25
C ILE A 158 -7.30 12.97 1.87
N VAL A 159 -7.20 11.72 1.40
CA VAL A 159 -7.71 11.29 0.10
C VAL A 159 -8.58 10.04 0.28
N PRO A 160 -9.49 9.75 -0.64
CA PRO A 160 -10.25 8.49 -0.62
C PRO A 160 -9.31 7.27 -0.68
N ASP A 161 -9.82 6.12 -0.20
CA ASP A 161 -9.14 4.84 -0.42
C ASP A 161 -8.98 4.60 -1.94
N PRO A 162 -7.82 4.13 -2.42
CA PRO A 162 -7.58 3.93 -3.85
C PRO A 162 -8.64 3.09 -4.57
N VAL A 163 -9.27 2.15 -3.86
CA VAL A 163 -10.33 1.30 -4.40
C VAL A 163 -11.57 2.10 -4.82
N MET A 164 -11.79 3.28 -4.24
CA MET A 164 -12.90 4.17 -4.64
C MET A 164 -12.75 4.74 -6.06
N GLY A 165 -11.52 4.74 -6.59
CA GLY A 165 -11.25 5.11 -7.99
C GLY A 165 -11.35 3.96 -8.99
N PHE A 166 -11.75 2.77 -8.51
CA PHE A 166 -11.86 1.59 -9.35
C PHE A 166 -13.09 1.69 -10.28
N ASN A 167 -12.86 1.65 -11.58
CA ASN A 167 -13.97 1.68 -12.54
C ASN A 167 -14.50 0.27 -12.79
N ILE A 168 -15.65 -0.02 -12.18
CA ILE A 168 -16.33 -1.32 -12.28
C ILE A 168 -16.80 -1.59 -13.72
N GLU A 169 -17.12 -0.56 -14.51
CA GLU A 169 -17.62 -0.70 -15.88
C GLU A 169 -16.60 -1.34 -16.84
N ASN A 170 -15.32 -1.30 -16.48
CA ASN A 170 -14.24 -1.91 -17.28
C ASN A 170 -14.13 -3.43 -17.08
N TYR A 171 -15.01 -4.04 -16.28
CA TYR A 171 -14.94 -5.47 -15.95
C TYR A 171 -16.23 -6.18 -16.28
N GLU A 172 -16.10 -7.27 -17.04
CA GLU A 172 -17.19 -8.24 -17.19
C GLU A 172 -17.29 -9.07 -15.91
N PHE A 173 -18.43 -8.99 -15.24
CA PHE A 173 -18.72 -9.84 -14.09
C PHE A 173 -19.64 -10.97 -14.51
N GLU A 174 -19.22 -12.21 -14.30
CA GLU A 174 -20.16 -13.32 -14.27
C GLU A 174 -20.99 -13.21 -12.97
N LEU A 175 -22.18 -12.65 -13.10
CA LEU A 175 -23.13 -12.65 -11.98
C LEU A 175 -23.50 -14.08 -11.63
N PRO A 176 -23.52 -14.46 -10.36
CA PRO A 176 -24.03 -15.78 -9.97
C PRO A 176 -25.46 -15.95 -10.49
N LYS A 177 -25.81 -17.16 -10.94
CA LYS A 177 -27.11 -17.49 -11.55
C LYS A 177 -28.35 -17.28 -10.62
N TYR A 178 -28.12 -16.80 -9.42
CA TYR A 178 -29.19 -16.50 -8.47
C TYR A 178 -29.57 -15.02 -8.61
N TYR A 179 -30.67 -14.77 -9.34
CA TYR A 179 -31.28 -13.45 -9.37
C TYR A 179 -32.08 -13.27 -8.08
N ILE A 180 -31.67 -12.29 -7.28
CA ILE A 180 -32.47 -11.81 -6.16
C ILE A 180 -33.27 -10.64 -6.72
N ASN A 181 -34.59 -10.87 -6.90
CA ASN A 181 -35.49 -9.86 -7.46
C ASN A 181 -36.05 -8.88 -6.42
N ASP A 182 -35.75 -9.11 -5.14
CA ASP A 182 -36.23 -8.32 -4.01
C ASP A 182 -35.09 -7.48 -3.41
N ASP A 183 -35.43 -6.47 -2.64
CA ASP A 183 -34.49 -5.71 -1.85
C ASP A 183 -33.72 -6.64 -0.90
N TYR A 184 -32.41 -6.57 -0.91
CA TYR A 184 -31.58 -7.44 -0.08
C TYR A 184 -30.49 -6.67 0.66
N ILE A 185 -30.06 -7.24 1.78
CA ILE A 185 -28.89 -6.78 2.54
C ILE A 185 -27.81 -7.83 2.42
N THR A 186 -26.63 -7.42 1.97
CA THR A 186 -25.44 -8.27 1.95
C THR A 186 -24.72 -8.19 3.28
N VAL A 187 -24.46 -9.34 3.90
CA VAL A 187 -23.69 -9.44 5.15
C VAL A 187 -22.45 -10.27 4.90
N SER A 188 -21.27 -9.68 5.11
CA SER A 188 -19.99 -10.39 5.08
C SER A 188 -19.47 -10.57 6.51
N ILE A 189 -19.32 -11.82 6.93
CA ILE A 189 -18.85 -12.17 8.29
C ILE A 189 -17.42 -12.65 8.20
N ARG A 190 -16.58 -12.10 9.09
CA ARG A 190 -15.19 -12.54 9.24
C ARG A 190 -14.93 -12.92 10.69
N ASP A 191 -14.33 -14.07 10.91
CA ASP A 191 -13.84 -14.44 12.24
C ASP A 191 -12.73 -13.47 12.69
N TRP A 192 -13.00 -12.77 13.79
CA TRP A 192 -12.03 -11.91 14.42
C TRP A 192 -11.46 -12.61 15.64
N LYS A 193 -10.26 -13.20 15.49
CA LYS A 193 -9.51 -13.70 16.64
C LYS A 193 -8.97 -12.52 17.43
N LYS A 194 -9.41 -12.44 18.71
CA LYS A 194 -8.84 -11.53 19.69
C LYS A 194 -7.42 -11.95 20.06
#